data_e6223ead302f6415d0bb9495a4af454e
#
_entry.id   e6223ead302f6415d0bb9495a4af454e
#
_cell.length_a   1.000
_cell.length_b   1.000
_cell.length_c   1.000
_cell.angle_alpha   90.00
_cell.angle_beta   90.00
_cell.angle_gamma   90.00
#
_symmetry.space_group_name_H-M   'P 1'
#
loop_
_entity.id
_entity.type
_entity.pdbx_description
1 polymer ?
#
loop_
_entity_poly.entity_id
_entity_poly.type
_entity_poly.pdbx_seq_one_letter_code
_entity_poly.pdbx_strand_id
1 'polypeptide(L)'
;LRSSDLPQIRSLSLFENMDDSSFDALMQTAYLQVFPAQLELITEGDPADFLYVVTEGCVELFARSNGRESTMGMVRPVGTFILAAVLKDAVYLMSARTSQRSKVLLIPSENVREAFQNDENFARSIVIELANCYRSVVKEHKDLKLRSAVERLANRLLRLHIQQGATGELALPYDKRTLASLLGMTPENLSRAFNTLRPYGVKVDGMNIGLDDLKALETLAKPNPLIDDRLT
;
A
#
# COMPACT_ATOMS: atom_id res chain seq x y z
N LEU A 1 -1.18 -19.93 -14.54
CA LEU A 1 -2.34 -19.67 -13.68
C LEU A 1 -3.11 -20.95 -13.44
N ARG A 2 -3.53 -21.24 -12.19
CA ARG A 2 -4.41 -22.40 -11.91
C ARG A 2 -5.86 -21.89 -11.87
N SER A 3 -6.80 -22.72 -12.31
CA SER A 3 -8.24 -22.39 -12.24
C SER A 3 -8.72 -22.03 -10.82
N SER A 4 -8.05 -22.56 -9.79
CA SER A 4 -8.33 -22.24 -8.38
C SER A 4 -7.96 -20.80 -7.96
N ASP A 5 -7.10 -20.12 -8.70
CA ASP A 5 -6.63 -18.76 -8.38
C ASP A 5 -7.56 -17.68 -9.01
N LEU A 6 -8.28 -18.05 -10.08
CA LEU A 6 -9.12 -17.12 -10.84
C LEU A 6 -10.25 -16.46 -10.01
N PRO A 7 -10.99 -17.16 -9.13
CA PRO A 7 -12.05 -16.53 -8.34
C PRO A 7 -11.53 -15.41 -7.43
N GLN A 8 -10.37 -15.60 -6.81
CA GLN A 8 -9.75 -14.58 -5.98
C GLN A 8 -9.31 -13.35 -6.79
N ILE A 9 -8.75 -13.58 -7.98
CA ILE A 9 -8.33 -12.50 -8.89
C ILE A 9 -9.57 -11.77 -9.42
N ARG A 10 -10.62 -12.52 -9.81
CA ARG A 10 -11.88 -11.96 -10.32
C ARG A 10 -12.57 -11.06 -9.29
N SER A 11 -12.47 -11.38 -8.00
CA SER A 11 -13.09 -10.58 -6.92
C SER A 11 -12.39 -9.23 -6.64
N LEU A 12 -11.28 -8.92 -7.33
CA LEU A 12 -10.66 -7.60 -7.25
C LEU A 12 -11.56 -6.54 -7.87
N SER A 13 -11.68 -5.38 -7.21
CA SER A 13 -12.43 -4.23 -7.71
C SER A 13 -12.03 -3.83 -9.14
N LEU A 14 -10.77 -4.09 -9.50
CA LEU A 14 -10.25 -3.84 -10.84
C LEU A 14 -10.88 -4.76 -11.90
N PHE A 15 -11.18 -6.02 -11.55
CA PHE A 15 -11.63 -7.05 -12.51
C PHE A 15 -13.08 -7.50 -12.30
N GLU A 16 -13.70 -7.21 -11.16
CA GLU A 16 -15.01 -7.77 -10.77
C GLU A 16 -16.13 -7.47 -11.79
N ASN A 17 -16.08 -6.31 -12.44
CA ASN A 17 -17.07 -5.87 -13.40
C ASN A 17 -16.63 -6.04 -14.87
N MET A 18 -15.43 -6.57 -15.12
CA MET A 18 -14.91 -6.82 -16.44
C MET A 18 -15.73 -7.89 -17.16
N ASP A 19 -15.93 -7.79 -18.46
CA ASP A 19 -16.61 -8.82 -19.26
C ASP A 19 -15.89 -10.15 -19.16
N ASP A 20 -16.60 -11.27 -19.04
CA ASP A 20 -16.01 -12.59 -18.81
C ASP A 20 -15.02 -12.99 -19.92
N SER A 21 -15.37 -12.72 -21.18
CA SER A 21 -14.48 -13.01 -22.32
C SER A 21 -13.20 -12.17 -22.29
N SER A 22 -13.29 -10.91 -21.90
CA SER A 22 -12.15 -9.99 -21.75
C SER A 22 -11.25 -10.41 -20.57
N PHE A 23 -11.87 -10.80 -19.46
CA PHE A 23 -11.14 -11.30 -18.30
C PHE A 23 -10.39 -12.60 -18.63
N ASP A 24 -11.05 -13.56 -19.27
CA ASP A 24 -10.43 -14.84 -19.67
C ASP A 24 -9.26 -14.61 -20.62
N ALA A 25 -9.42 -13.74 -21.62
CA ALA A 25 -8.36 -13.38 -22.56
C ALA A 25 -7.16 -12.75 -21.83
N LEU A 26 -7.41 -11.82 -20.89
CA LEU A 26 -6.36 -11.17 -20.11
C LEU A 26 -5.63 -12.18 -19.21
N MET A 27 -6.37 -13.09 -18.56
CA MET A 27 -5.78 -14.11 -17.68
C MET A 27 -4.98 -15.19 -18.42
N GLN A 28 -5.27 -15.44 -19.70
CA GLN A 28 -4.47 -16.34 -20.52
C GLN A 28 -3.05 -15.82 -20.76
N THR A 29 -2.85 -14.52 -20.77
CA THR A 29 -1.53 -13.89 -20.94
C THR A 29 -0.79 -13.66 -19.62
N ALA A 30 -1.45 -13.84 -18.49
CA ALA A 30 -0.94 -13.52 -17.18
C ALA A 30 -0.12 -14.67 -16.56
N TYR A 31 0.86 -14.32 -15.74
CA TYR A 31 1.74 -15.24 -15.02
C TYR A 31 1.56 -15.08 -13.52
N LEU A 32 1.25 -16.17 -12.82
CA LEU A 32 1.19 -16.18 -11.36
C LEU A 32 2.45 -16.83 -10.81
N GLN A 33 3.27 -16.07 -10.11
CA GLN A 33 4.56 -16.52 -9.61
C GLN A 33 4.72 -16.29 -8.11
N VAL A 34 5.53 -17.13 -7.49
CA VAL A 34 5.90 -17.02 -6.07
C VAL A 34 7.34 -16.54 -5.99
N PHE A 35 7.53 -15.44 -5.27
CA PHE A 35 8.82 -14.82 -5.06
C PHE A 35 9.27 -14.96 -3.60
N PRO A 36 10.56 -15.21 -3.33
CA PRO A 36 11.10 -15.19 -1.97
C PRO A 36 11.03 -13.77 -1.38
N ALA A 37 11.26 -13.65 -0.08
CA ALA A 37 11.39 -12.34 0.56
C ALA A 37 12.65 -11.59 0.06
N GLN A 38 12.60 -10.26 0.09
CA GLN A 38 13.69 -9.34 -0.26
C GLN A 38 14.15 -9.43 -1.74
N LEU A 39 13.29 -9.89 -2.64
CA LEU A 39 13.56 -9.86 -4.08
C LEU A 39 13.02 -8.54 -4.68
N GLU A 40 13.88 -7.81 -5.38
CA GLU A 40 13.50 -6.64 -6.16
C GLU A 40 12.77 -7.10 -7.43
N LEU A 41 11.51 -6.67 -7.59
CA LEU A 41 10.63 -7.02 -8.71
C LEU A 41 10.71 -5.98 -9.83
N ILE A 42 10.93 -4.72 -9.44
CA ILE A 42 10.94 -3.56 -10.33
C ILE A 42 12.06 -2.62 -9.88
N THR A 43 12.77 -2.05 -10.85
CA THR A 43 13.74 -0.98 -10.62
C THR A 43 13.20 0.35 -11.13
N GLU A 44 13.32 1.42 -10.35
CA GLU A 44 12.98 2.79 -10.75
C GLU A 44 13.72 3.17 -12.04
N GLY A 45 12.99 3.71 -13.02
CA GLY A 45 13.51 4.08 -14.33
C GLY A 45 13.39 3.02 -15.42
N ASP A 46 13.11 1.75 -15.07
CA ASP A 46 12.87 0.71 -16.06
C ASP A 46 11.50 0.87 -16.74
N PRO A 47 11.32 0.38 -17.99
CA PRO A 47 10.03 0.36 -18.68
C PRO A 47 8.97 -0.44 -17.90
N ALA A 48 7.72 -0.01 -18.00
CA ALA A 48 6.60 -0.69 -17.32
C ALA A 48 6.06 -1.86 -18.16
N ASP A 49 6.75 -3.01 -18.14
CA ASP A 49 6.42 -4.18 -18.93
C ASP A 49 5.25 -5.01 -18.39
N PHE A 50 4.94 -4.90 -17.10
CA PHE A 50 3.88 -5.65 -16.44
C PHE A 50 3.07 -4.80 -15.46
N LEU A 51 1.77 -5.10 -15.37
CA LEU A 51 0.96 -4.79 -14.20
C LEU A 51 1.15 -5.89 -13.16
N TYR A 52 1.37 -5.50 -11.92
CA TYR A 52 1.57 -6.42 -10.80
C TYR A 52 0.36 -6.42 -9.87
N VAL A 53 -0.10 -7.62 -9.49
CA VAL A 53 -1.18 -7.81 -8.50
C VAL A 53 -0.68 -8.73 -7.40
N VAL A 54 -0.61 -8.24 -6.16
CA VAL A 54 -0.22 -9.05 -4.99
C VAL A 54 -1.43 -9.87 -4.55
N THR A 55 -1.36 -11.19 -4.67
CA THR A 55 -2.41 -12.11 -4.22
C THR A 55 -2.12 -12.70 -2.85
N GLU A 56 -0.85 -12.87 -2.47
CA GLU A 56 -0.42 -13.29 -1.14
C GLU A 56 0.89 -12.57 -0.78
N GLY A 57 1.11 -12.37 0.52
CA GLY A 57 2.35 -11.74 1.01
C GLY A 57 2.29 -10.23 1.11
N CYS A 58 3.39 -9.54 0.81
CA CYS A 58 3.48 -8.07 0.86
C CYS A 58 4.64 -7.58 0.00
N VAL A 59 4.41 -6.50 -0.75
CA VAL A 59 5.41 -5.82 -1.58
C VAL A 59 5.63 -4.41 -1.03
N GLU A 60 6.89 -4.05 -0.85
CA GLU A 60 7.33 -2.71 -0.48
C GLU A 60 7.61 -1.91 -1.75
N LEU A 61 7.01 -0.74 -1.86
CA LEU A 61 7.36 0.29 -2.84
C LEU A 61 8.35 1.25 -2.21
N PHE A 62 9.47 1.51 -2.85
CA PHE A 62 10.51 2.39 -2.32
C PHE A 62 11.16 3.21 -3.42
N ALA A 63 11.74 4.34 -3.05
CA ALA A 63 12.49 5.21 -3.95
C ALA A 63 13.87 5.51 -3.36
N ARG A 64 14.84 5.77 -4.25
CA ARG A 64 16.22 6.10 -3.88
C ARG A 64 16.58 7.49 -4.41
N SER A 65 17.17 8.30 -3.56
CA SER A 65 17.73 9.60 -3.98
C SER A 65 18.92 9.98 -3.11
N ASN A 66 20.04 10.37 -3.73
CA ASN A 66 21.25 10.84 -3.04
C ASN A 66 21.75 9.89 -1.94
N GLY A 67 21.76 8.57 -2.23
CA GLY A 67 22.19 7.53 -1.29
C GLY A 67 21.20 7.24 -0.14
N ARG A 68 20.02 7.85 -0.16
CA ARG A 68 18.93 7.57 0.78
C ARG A 68 17.87 6.72 0.11
N GLU A 69 17.34 5.77 0.87
CA GLU A 69 16.20 4.96 0.46
C GLU A 69 15.02 5.27 1.38
N SER A 70 13.82 5.39 0.82
CA SER A 70 12.59 5.63 1.57
C SER A 70 11.48 4.71 1.07
N THR A 71 10.78 4.07 2.01
CA THR A 71 9.55 3.32 1.72
C THR A 71 8.43 4.30 1.38
N MET A 72 7.89 4.16 0.19
CA MET A 72 6.78 4.97 -0.32
C MET A 72 5.42 4.35 -0.01
N GLY A 73 5.36 3.02 0.10
CA GLY A 73 4.12 2.31 0.39
C GLY A 73 4.31 0.81 0.59
N MET A 74 3.27 0.17 1.14
CA MET A 74 3.21 -1.28 1.32
C MET A 74 1.96 -1.81 0.61
N VAL A 75 2.14 -2.65 -0.38
CA VAL A 75 1.05 -3.29 -1.12
C VAL A 75 0.77 -4.66 -0.52
N ARG A 76 -0.46 -4.84 -0.05
CA ARG A 76 -0.94 -6.10 0.56
C ARG A 76 -1.98 -6.76 -0.35
N PRO A 77 -2.27 -8.03 -0.15
CA PRO A 77 -3.37 -8.68 -0.84
C PRO A 77 -4.73 -8.01 -0.51
N VAL A 78 -5.61 -7.77 -1.45
CA VAL A 78 -5.38 -7.96 -2.87
C VAL A 78 -5.17 -6.56 -3.45
N GLY A 79 -3.95 -6.21 -3.82
CA GLY A 79 -3.59 -4.85 -4.22
C GLY A 79 -2.80 -4.83 -5.53
N THR A 80 -3.09 -3.84 -6.35
CA THR A 80 -2.34 -3.54 -7.58
C THR A 80 -1.34 -2.43 -7.32
N PHE A 81 -0.26 -2.40 -8.08
CA PHE A 81 0.66 -1.28 -8.10
C PHE A 81 1.19 -1.02 -9.52
N ILE A 82 1.68 0.22 -9.73
CA ILE A 82 2.27 0.68 -11.00
C ILE A 82 1.26 0.83 -12.17
N LEU A 83 -0.04 0.81 -11.90
CA LEU A 83 -1.09 0.91 -12.91
C LEU A 83 -0.93 2.14 -13.82
N ALA A 84 -0.57 3.30 -13.26
CA ALA A 84 -0.40 4.54 -14.01
C ALA A 84 0.74 4.46 -15.04
N ALA A 85 1.86 3.81 -14.70
CA ALA A 85 2.99 3.63 -15.61
C ALA A 85 2.61 2.68 -16.75
N VAL A 86 1.91 1.59 -16.46
CA VAL A 86 1.41 0.61 -17.45
C VAL A 86 0.51 1.29 -18.47
N LEU A 87 -0.46 2.10 -18.04
CA LEU A 87 -1.40 2.77 -18.95
C LEU A 87 -0.76 3.87 -19.79
N LYS A 88 0.25 4.55 -19.24
CA LYS A 88 0.96 5.62 -19.95
C LYS A 88 2.10 5.14 -20.82
N ASP A 89 2.42 3.85 -20.80
CA ASP A 89 3.60 3.28 -21.42
C ASP A 89 4.87 4.05 -21.00
N ALA A 90 5.03 4.20 -19.70
CA ALA A 90 6.06 5.04 -19.08
C ALA A 90 6.98 4.20 -18.18
N VAL A 91 8.09 4.81 -17.76
CA VAL A 91 9.00 4.18 -16.79
C VAL A 91 8.41 4.15 -15.39
N TYR A 92 8.88 3.21 -14.58
CA TYR A 92 8.56 3.14 -13.15
C TYR A 92 9.14 4.34 -12.40
N LEU A 93 8.34 5.00 -11.57
CA LEU A 93 8.77 6.12 -10.73
C LEU A 93 9.28 5.69 -9.36
N MET A 94 9.22 4.40 -9.05
CA MET A 94 9.72 3.81 -7.81
C MET A 94 10.06 2.34 -8.04
N SER A 95 10.96 1.81 -7.22
CA SER A 95 11.28 0.39 -7.17
C SER A 95 10.28 -0.37 -6.30
N ALA A 96 10.20 -1.69 -6.51
CA ALA A 96 9.39 -2.58 -5.68
C ALA A 96 10.16 -3.85 -5.32
N ARG A 97 10.03 -4.29 -4.05
CA ARG A 97 10.59 -5.57 -3.58
C ARG A 97 9.60 -6.30 -2.68
N THR A 98 9.68 -7.61 -2.67
CA THR A 98 8.93 -8.41 -1.71
C THR A 98 9.46 -8.19 -0.30
N SER A 99 8.61 -7.84 0.66
CA SER A 99 8.99 -7.73 2.08
C SER A 99 8.96 -9.10 2.78
N GLN A 100 8.19 -10.03 2.25
CA GLN A 100 8.08 -11.43 2.67
C GLN A 100 7.84 -12.32 1.45
N ARG A 101 7.84 -13.64 1.61
CA ARG A 101 7.46 -14.55 0.53
C ARG A 101 6.08 -14.14 0.00
N SER A 102 5.99 -13.85 -1.29
CA SER A 102 4.80 -13.25 -1.92
C SER A 102 4.41 -13.98 -3.19
N LYS A 103 3.11 -14.08 -3.44
CA LYS A 103 2.55 -14.60 -4.68
C LYS A 103 1.99 -13.42 -5.47
N VAL A 104 2.48 -13.23 -6.67
CA VAL A 104 2.19 -12.04 -7.48
C VAL A 104 1.76 -12.47 -8.87
N LEU A 105 0.66 -11.89 -9.34
CA LEU A 105 0.19 -11.99 -10.72
C LEU A 105 0.86 -10.89 -11.54
N LEU A 106 1.48 -11.27 -12.66
CA LEU A 106 2.09 -10.39 -13.64
C LEU A 106 1.25 -10.43 -14.91
N ILE A 107 0.76 -9.28 -15.35
CA ILE A 107 -0.03 -9.15 -16.57
C ILE A 107 0.75 -8.25 -17.52
N PRO A 108 1.07 -8.71 -18.74
CA PRO A 108 1.80 -7.88 -19.70
C PRO A 108 1.09 -6.56 -19.96
N SER A 109 1.82 -5.47 -19.96
CA SER A 109 1.25 -4.12 -20.05
C SER A 109 0.50 -3.85 -21.34
N GLU A 110 0.93 -4.45 -22.45
CA GLU A 110 0.22 -4.37 -23.74
C GLU A 110 -1.19 -4.95 -23.62
N ASN A 111 -1.34 -6.13 -23.00
CA ASN A 111 -2.65 -6.76 -22.82
C ASN A 111 -3.55 -5.97 -21.87
N VAL A 112 -2.98 -5.31 -20.84
CA VAL A 112 -3.73 -4.40 -19.98
C VAL A 112 -4.24 -3.19 -20.77
N ARG A 113 -3.39 -2.59 -21.63
CA ARG A 113 -3.80 -1.47 -22.48
C ARG A 113 -4.82 -1.87 -23.53
N GLU A 114 -4.70 -3.05 -24.12
CA GLU A 114 -5.68 -3.59 -25.05
C GLU A 114 -7.03 -3.84 -24.38
N ALA A 115 -7.04 -4.48 -23.22
CA ALA A 115 -8.26 -4.66 -22.42
C ALA A 115 -8.90 -3.32 -22.00
N PHE A 116 -8.09 -2.32 -21.64
CA PHE A 116 -8.56 -0.96 -21.32
C PHE A 116 -9.28 -0.30 -22.51
N GLN A 117 -8.85 -0.55 -23.74
CA GLN A 117 -9.47 0.01 -24.95
C GLN A 117 -10.74 -0.73 -25.36
N ASN A 118 -10.84 -2.03 -25.08
CA ASN A 118 -11.88 -2.90 -25.60
C ASN A 118 -12.99 -3.26 -24.60
N ASP A 119 -12.78 -3.03 -23.28
CA ASP A 119 -13.72 -3.34 -22.21
C ASP A 119 -14.03 -2.06 -21.40
N GLU A 120 -15.24 -1.51 -21.60
CA GLU A 120 -15.67 -0.27 -20.95
C GLU A 120 -15.77 -0.40 -19.42
N ASN A 121 -16.17 -1.58 -18.92
CA ASN A 121 -16.28 -1.83 -17.49
C ASN A 121 -14.91 -1.89 -16.83
N PHE A 122 -13.95 -2.53 -17.50
CA PHE A 122 -12.56 -2.54 -17.05
C PHE A 122 -11.95 -1.13 -17.06
N ALA A 123 -12.16 -0.37 -18.12
CA ALA A 123 -11.72 1.02 -18.23
C ALA A 123 -12.28 1.87 -17.09
N ARG A 124 -13.57 1.72 -16.77
CA ARG A 124 -14.21 2.41 -15.64
C ARG A 124 -13.60 2.03 -14.31
N SER A 125 -13.36 0.73 -14.07
CA SER A 125 -12.70 0.23 -12.86
C SER A 125 -11.28 0.81 -12.69
N ILE A 126 -10.51 0.88 -13.77
CA ILE A 126 -9.18 1.51 -13.80
C ILE A 126 -9.24 3.00 -13.41
N VAL A 127 -10.20 3.76 -13.95
CA VAL A 127 -10.36 5.19 -13.61
C VAL A 127 -10.69 5.36 -12.13
N ILE A 128 -11.56 4.52 -11.58
CA ILE A 128 -11.90 4.53 -10.15
C ILE A 128 -10.68 4.22 -9.30
N GLU A 129 -9.90 3.20 -9.67
CA GLU A 129 -8.68 2.82 -8.95
C GLU A 129 -7.64 3.94 -8.96
N LEU A 130 -7.40 4.58 -10.11
CA LEU A 130 -6.50 5.73 -10.21
C LEU A 130 -7.00 6.93 -9.40
N ALA A 131 -8.31 7.17 -9.37
CA ALA A 131 -8.91 8.21 -8.54
C ALA A 131 -8.70 7.92 -7.04
N ASN A 132 -8.85 6.67 -6.61
CA ASN A 132 -8.57 6.24 -5.23
C ASN A 132 -7.09 6.41 -4.87
N CYS A 133 -6.17 6.01 -5.76
CA CYS A 133 -4.75 6.23 -5.60
C CYS A 133 -4.40 7.72 -5.46
N TYR A 134 -4.96 8.58 -6.34
CA TYR A 134 -4.74 10.02 -6.26
C TYR A 134 -5.24 10.61 -4.94
N ARG A 135 -6.45 10.23 -4.49
CA ARG A 135 -7.01 10.68 -3.20
C ARG A 135 -6.13 10.24 -2.03
N SER A 136 -5.60 9.03 -2.06
CA SER A 136 -4.66 8.53 -1.04
C SER A 136 -3.38 9.37 -1.00
N VAL A 137 -2.79 9.68 -2.14
CA VAL A 137 -1.61 10.56 -2.24
C VAL A 137 -1.90 11.96 -1.68
N VAL A 138 -3.07 12.54 -1.99
CA VAL A 138 -3.49 13.84 -1.42
C VAL A 138 -3.60 13.78 0.10
N LYS A 139 -4.18 12.71 0.66
CA LYS A 139 -4.30 12.52 2.11
C LYS A 139 -2.93 12.37 2.77
N GLU A 140 -2.04 11.57 2.20
CA GLU A 140 -0.66 11.41 2.68
C GLU A 140 0.12 12.72 2.61
N HIS A 141 -0.03 13.47 1.53
CA HIS A 141 0.60 14.78 1.39
C HIS A 141 0.10 15.77 2.46
N LYS A 142 -1.22 15.80 2.74
CA LYS A 142 -1.79 16.61 3.83
C LYS A 142 -1.24 16.16 5.19
N ASP A 143 -1.16 14.86 5.44
CA ASP A 143 -0.61 14.31 6.68
C ASP A 143 0.84 14.78 6.91
N LEU A 144 1.68 14.70 5.87
CA LEU A 144 3.07 15.15 5.91
C LEU A 144 3.22 16.68 6.09
N LYS A 145 2.33 17.47 5.47
CA LYS A 145 2.44 18.95 5.47
C LYS A 145 1.81 19.61 6.69
N LEU A 146 0.73 19.04 7.24
CA LEU A 146 -0.11 19.68 8.24
C LEU A 146 0.09 19.13 9.65
N ARG A 147 0.80 18.00 9.82
CA ARG A 147 0.99 17.34 11.11
C ARG A 147 2.46 17.24 11.51
N SER A 148 2.71 17.39 12.79
CA SER A 148 4.00 17.07 13.39
C SER A 148 4.29 15.56 13.32
N ALA A 149 5.54 15.16 13.50
CA ALA A 149 5.95 13.76 13.54
C ALA A 149 5.18 12.95 14.61
N VAL A 150 4.94 13.58 15.78
CA VAL A 150 4.21 12.95 16.90
C VAL A 150 2.73 12.75 16.53
N GLU A 151 2.07 13.75 15.93
CA GLU A 151 0.68 13.64 15.48
C GLU A 151 0.51 12.59 14.37
N ARG A 152 1.46 12.49 13.42
CA ARG A 152 1.43 11.45 12.39
C ARG A 152 1.53 10.05 13.00
N LEU A 153 2.45 9.85 13.94
CA LEU A 153 2.57 8.58 14.66
C LEU A 153 1.29 8.25 15.44
N ALA A 154 0.76 9.21 16.22
CA ALA A 154 -0.46 9.02 17.01
C ALA A 154 -1.66 8.63 16.12
N ASN A 155 -1.90 9.35 15.02
CA ASN A 155 -2.95 9.01 14.07
C ASN A 155 -2.73 7.65 13.39
N ARG A 156 -1.47 7.27 13.12
CA ARG A 156 -1.15 5.94 12.58
C ARG A 156 -1.48 4.82 13.55
N LEU A 157 -1.16 5.00 14.83
CA LEU A 157 -1.48 4.03 15.88
C LEU A 157 -2.99 3.90 16.07
N LEU A 158 -3.74 4.99 16.10
CA LEU A 158 -5.20 4.97 16.18
C LEU A 158 -5.82 4.22 14.99
N ARG A 159 -5.35 4.47 13.77
CA ARG A 159 -5.82 3.75 12.58
C ARG A 159 -5.53 2.25 12.66
N LEU A 160 -4.32 1.85 13.07
CA LEU A 160 -3.95 0.44 13.24
C LEU A 160 -4.78 -0.22 14.32
N HIS A 161 -5.03 0.47 15.42
CA HIS A 161 -5.88 -0.01 16.53
C HIS A 161 -7.30 -0.34 16.05
N ILE A 162 -7.93 0.57 15.31
CA ILE A 162 -9.27 0.33 14.72
C ILE A 162 -9.25 -0.85 13.75
N GLN A 163 -8.24 -0.93 12.88
CA GLN A 163 -8.09 -2.02 11.90
C GLN A 163 -7.91 -3.40 12.53
N GLN A 164 -7.35 -3.47 13.74
CA GLN A 164 -7.09 -4.70 14.47
C GLN A 164 -8.18 -5.04 15.53
N GLY A 165 -9.32 -4.37 15.47
CA GLY A 165 -10.49 -4.70 16.30
C GLY A 165 -10.60 -3.93 17.60
N ALA A 166 -9.82 -2.86 17.80
CA ALA A 166 -9.93 -1.91 18.91
C ALA A 166 -9.84 -2.55 20.32
N THR A 167 -8.89 -3.48 20.52
CA THR A 167 -8.73 -4.27 21.77
C THR A 167 -7.82 -3.61 22.83
N GLY A 168 -7.33 -2.37 22.62
CA GLY A 168 -6.38 -1.70 23.51
C GLY A 168 -4.92 -2.04 23.25
N GLU A 169 -4.66 -3.10 22.47
CA GLU A 169 -3.34 -3.49 22.00
C GLU A 169 -3.34 -3.60 20.47
N LEU A 170 -2.21 -3.36 19.87
CA LEU A 170 -1.99 -3.56 18.44
C LEU A 170 -0.59 -4.10 18.16
N ALA A 171 -0.45 -4.89 17.10
CA ALA A 171 0.82 -5.31 16.56
C ALA A 171 1.21 -4.44 15.37
N LEU A 172 2.45 -3.94 15.34
CA LEU A 172 2.95 -3.23 14.17
C LEU A 172 3.06 -4.22 13.01
N PRO A 173 2.48 -3.90 11.84
CA PRO A 173 2.45 -4.84 10.71
C PRO A 173 3.76 -4.88 9.92
N TYR A 174 4.76 -4.09 10.31
CA TYR A 174 6.10 -3.99 9.75
C TYR A 174 7.05 -3.42 10.81
N ASP A 175 8.35 -3.56 10.60
CA ASP A 175 9.37 -3.09 11.53
C ASP A 175 9.34 -1.56 11.72
N LYS A 176 10.01 -1.08 12.77
CA LYS A 176 10.03 0.34 13.13
C LYS A 176 10.77 1.20 12.10
N ARG A 177 11.71 0.63 11.34
CA ARG A 177 12.40 1.36 10.27
C ARG A 177 11.45 1.65 9.11
N THR A 178 10.70 0.65 8.69
CA THR A 178 9.63 0.80 7.68
C THR A 178 8.54 1.76 8.16
N LEU A 179 8.12 1.65 9.44
CA LEU A 179 7.16 2.60 10.03
C LEU A 179 7.67 4.04 9.99
N ALA A 180 8.92 4.28 10.39
CA ALA A 180 9.53 5.60 10.34
C ALA A 180 9.51 6.17 8.91
N SER A 181 9.94 5.37 7.94
CA SER A 181 9.95 5.73 6.53
C SER A 181 8.56 6.12 6.02
N LEU A 182 7.54 5.28 6.26
CA LEU A 182 6.15 5.54 5.88
C LEU A 182 5.56 6.81 6.53
N LEU A 183 6.08 7.22 7.69
CA LEU A 183 5.67 8.44 8.38
C LEU A 183 6.55 9.64 8.00
N GLY A 184 7.47 9.50 7.04
CA GLY A 184 8.37 10.57 6.60
C GLY A 184 9.29 11.07 7.73
N MET A 185 9.86 10.15 8.52
CA MET A 185 10.79 10.48 9.60
C MET A 185 11.94 9.47 9.70
N THR A 186 13.02 9.84 10.39
CA THR A 186 14.11 8.92 10.68
C THR A 186 13.75 7.98 11.83
N PRO A 187 14.42 6.80 11.96
CA PRO A 187 14.21 5.90 13.11
C PRO A 187 14.44 6.57 14.47
N GLU A 188 15.39 7.50 14.56
CA GLU A 188 15.67 8.26 15.78
C GLU A 188 14.50 9.19 16.13
N ASN A 189 13.93 9.86 15.11
CA ASN A 189 12.75 10.72 15.30
C ASN A 189 11.52 9.90 15.67
N LEU A 190 11.35 8.71 15.10
CA LEU A 190 10.29 7.78 15.50
C LEU A 190 10.43 7.36 16.97
N SER A 191 11.65 7.04 17.42
CA SER A 191 11.92 6.69 18.81
C SER A 191 11.59 7.85 19.76
N ARG A 192 11.95 9.09 19.40
CA ARG A 192 11.58 10.29 20.16
C ARG A 192 10.07 10.51 20.17
N ALA A 193 9.40 10.32 19.04
CA ALA A 193 7.94 10.44 18.95
C ALA A 193 7.23 9.41 19.86
N PHE A 194 7.67 8.16 19.90
CA PHE A 194 7.16 7.16 20.84
C PHE A 194 7.36 7.59 22.30
N ASN A 195 8.54 8.12 22.66
CA ASN A 195 8.78 8.62 24.02
C ASN A 195 7.85 9.79 24.38
N THR A 196 7.57 10.68 23.42
CA THR A 196 6.62 11.79 23.61
C THR A 196 5.18 11.29 23.81
N LEU A 197 4.83 10.12 23.24
CA LEU A 197 3.48 9.54 23.39
C LEU A 197 3.27 8.74 24.68
N ARG A 198 4.32 8.43 25.46
CA ARG A 198 4.19 7.67 26.73
C ARG A 198 3.22 8.31 27.71
N PRO A 199 3.24 9.65 27.99
CA PRO A 199 2.28 10.29 28.87
C PRO A 199 0.82 10.23 28.37
N TYR A 200 0.61 9.91 27.09
CA TYR A 200 -0.69 9.75 26.46
C TYR A 200 -1.14 8.28 26.37
N GLY A 201 -0.58 7.42 27.23
CA GLY A 201 -0.99 6.03 27.36
C GLY A 201 -0.38 5.07 26.32
N VAL A 202 0.64 5.48 25.54
CA VAL A 202 1.29 4.60 24.57
C VAL A 202 2.43 3.81 25.23
N LYS A 203 2.32 2.48 25.25
CA LYS A 203 3.35 1.54 25.72
C LYS A 203 3.93 0.76 24.57
N VAL A 204 5.26 0.65 24.54
CA VAL A 204 5.98 -0.04 23.45
C VAL A 204 6.66 -1.29 24.00
N ASP A 205 6.27 -2.44 23.52
CA ASP A 205 6.94 -3.73 23.79
C ASP A 205 7.27 -4.42 22.46
N GLY A 206 8.51 -4.23 22.01
CA GLY A 206 8.95 -4.74 20.70
C GLY A 206 8.10 -4.22 19.54
N MET A 207 7.33 -5.12 18.94
CA MET A 207 6.37 -4.83 17.87
C MET A 207 4.94 -4.64 18.38
N ASN A 208 4.69 -4.93 19.65
CA ASN A 208 3.39 -4.75 20.28
C ASN A 208 3.31 -3.35 20.92
N ILE A 209 2.19 -2.69 20.70
CA ILE A 209 1.91 -1.35 21.22
C ILE A 209 0.62 -1.40 22.04
N GLY A 210 0.74 -1.11 23.32
CA GLY A 210 -0.43 -0.91 24.20
C GLY A 210 -0.93 0.54 24.12
N LEU A 211 -2.25 0.72 24.12
CA LEU A 211 -2.93 2.00 24.13
C LEU A 211 -3.85 2.08 25.37
N ASP A 212 -3.30 2.54 26.50
CA ASP A 212 -4.01 2.57 27.77
C ASP A 212 -4.98 3.76 27.91
N ASP A 213 -4.69 4.87 27.23
CA ASP A 213 -5.53 6.08 27.26
C ASP A 213 -5.81 6.59 25.83
N LEU A 214 -6.80 5.97 25.19
CA LEU A 214 -7.23 6.35 23.85
C LEU A 214 -7.71 7.80 23.77
N LYS A 215 -8.37 8.31 24.81
CA LYS A 215 -8.91 9.67 24.85
C LYS A 215 -7.80 10.73 24.85
N ALA A 216 -6.75 10.51 25.65
CA ALA A 216 -5.59 11.39 25.67
C ALA A 216 -4.84 11.35 24.33
N LEU A 217 -4.70 10.14 23.74
CA LEU A 217 -4.06 9.95 22.44
C LEU A 217 -4.85 10.63 21.30
N GLU A 218 -6.17 10.50 21.27
CA GLU A 218 -7.05 11.17 20.30
C GLU A 218 -6.98 12.70 20.43
N THR A 219 -6.95 13.21 21.67
CA THR A 219 -6.86 14.65 21.93
C THR A 219 -5.55 15.23 21.39
N LEU A 220 -4.45 14.49 21.49
CA LEU A 220 -3.15 14.89 20.92
C LEU A 220 -3.14 14.70 19.39
N ALA A 221 -3.64 13.58 18.90
CA ALA A 221 -3.60 13.20 17.48
C ALA A 221 -4.46 14.11 16.60
N LYS A 222 -5.56 14.64 17.15
CA LYS A 222 -6.56 15.49 16.43
C LYS A 222 -6.97 14.86 15.10
N PRO A 223 -7.57 13.65 15.10
CA PRO A 223 -7.90 12.96 13.87
C PRO A 223 -8.84 13.82 13.01
N ASN A 224 -8.59 13.77 11.69
CA ASN A 224 -9.37 14.51 10.71
C ASN A 224 -9.91 13.55 9.66
N PRO A 225 -11.23 13.41 9.49
CA PRO A 225 -11.81 12.46 8.53
C PRO A 225 -11.30 12.66 7.09
N LEU A 226 -11.01 13.89 6.66
CA LEU A 226 -10.47 14.19 5.34
C LEU A 226 -9.00 13.78 5.15
N ILE A 227 -8.35 13.24 6.19
CA ILE A 227 -6.99 12.68 6.13
C ILE A 227 -7.01 11.21 6.55
N ASP A 228 -7.76 10.88 7.61
CA ASP A 228 -7.66 9.60 8.30
C ASP A 228 -8.69 8.56 7.86
N ASP A 229 -9.87 9.00 7.36
CA ASP A 229 -10.87 8.10 6.86
C ASP A 229 -10.45 7.51 5.51
N ARG A 230 -10.57 6.18 5.36
CA ARG A 230 -10.30 5.48 4.11
C ARG A 230 -11.50 5.47 3.15
N LEU A 231 -12.69 5.73 3.66
CA LEU A 231 -13.94 5.69 2.89
C LEU A 231 -14.26 7.05 2.21
N THR A 232 -13.59 8.11 2.61
CA THR A 232 -13.66 9.44 1.99
C THR A 232 -12.45 9.68 1.09
#